data_9824a0ae39a9a819aa69e2e125b7a095
#
_entry.id   9824a0ae39a9a819aa69e2e125b7a095
#
_cell.length_a   1.000
_cell.length_b   1.000
_cell.length_c   1.000
_cell.angle_alpha   90.00
_cell.angle_beta   90.00
_cell.angle_gamma   90.00
#
_symmetry.space_group_name_H-M   'P 1'
#
loop_
_entity.id
_entity.type
_entity.pdbx_description
1 polymer ?
#
loop_
_entity_poly.entity_id
_entity_poly.type
_entity_poly.pdbx_seq_one_letter_code
_entity_poly.pdbx_strand_id
1 'polypeptide(L)'
;MVDALRLARRMLTPDGLLIDLHPSASNETVEVGDRVTGFVDAGAALRRHAAASHALEAAVFDRLFAVVATRTFDFFTYGDSIDELRDYILENWRDTTLAADTVERTRAVLAAAPGLRPRVREHVQVTVLRH
;
A
#
# COMPACT_ATOMS: atom_id res chain seq x y z
N MET A 1 -8.21 2.56 15.88
CA MET A 1 -8.91 2.08 14.66
C MET A 1 -10.23 1.37 14.94
N VAL A 2 -10.34 0.48 15.94
CA VAL A 2 -11.62 -0.20 16.28
C VAL A 2 -12.75 0.81 16.57
N ASP A 3 -12.44 1.93 17.23
CA ASP A 3 -13.44 2.98 17.51
C ASP A 3 -13.91 3.69 16.23
N ALA A 4 -13.02 3.87 15.25
CA ALA A 4 -13.40 4.41 13.95
C ALA A 4 -14.34 3.46 13.19
N LEU A 5 -14.11 2.14 13.25
CA LEU A 5 -15.00 1.14 12.65
C LEU A 5 -16.36 1.09 13.35
N ARG A 6 -16.40 1.24 14.68
CA ARG A 6 -17.65 1.36 15.43
C ARG A 6 -18.41 2.64 15.07
N LEU A 7 -17.70 3.75 14.87
CA LEU A 7 -18.32 4.99 14.42
C LEU A 7 -18.87 4.84 13.00
N ALA A 8 -18.09 4.30 12.07
CA ALA A 8 -18.51 4.04 10.70
C ALA A 8 -19.79 3.18 10.65
N ARG A 9 -19.84 2.10 11.46
CA ARG A 9 -21.04 1.27 11.58
C ARG A 9 -22.28 2.07 11.97
N ARG A 10 -22.16 2.99 12.92
CA ARG A 10 -23.31 3.83 13.36
C ARG A 10 -23.79 4.81 12.28
N MET A 11 -22.92 5.14 11.33
CA MET A 11 -23.24 6.07 10.23
C MET A 11 -23.84 5.35 9.01
N LEU A 12 -23.75 4.03 8.93
CA LEU A 12 -24.28 3.26 7.82
C LEU A 12 -25.81 3.09 7.97
N THR A 13 -26.48 3.14 6.82
CA THR A 13 -27.87 2.67 6.70
C THR A 13 -27.93 1.15 6.87
N PRO A 14 -29.11 0.56 7.14
CA PRO A 14 -29.25 -0.90 7.32
C PRO A 14 -28.66 -1.75 6.18
N ASP A 15 -28.73 -1.25 4.94
CA ASP A 15 -28.17 -1.92 3.75
C ASP A 15 -26.84 -1.29 3.29
N GLY A 16 -26.26 -0.41 4.11
CA GLY A 16 -25.04 0.30 3.81
C GLY A 16 -23.83 -0.63 3.73
N LEU A 17 -22.87 -0.27 2.87
CA LEU A 17 -21.62 -0.97 2.74
C LEU A 17 -20.46 -0.08 3.23
N LEU A 18 -19.53 -0.66 3.95
CA LEU A 18 -18.23 -0.06 4.24
C LEU A 18 -17.22 -0.68 3.29
N ILE A 19 -16.50 0.17 2.57
CA ILE A 19 -15.38 -0.25 1.74
C ILE A 19 -14.09 0.17 2.46
N ASP A 20 -13.32 -0.81 2.87
CA ASP A 20 -11.97 -0.63 3.39
C ASP A 20 -10.97 -0.83 2.26
N LEU A 21 -10.04 0.09 2.13
CA LEU A 21 -8.98 0.06 1.13
C LEU A 21 -7.69 0.49 1.81
N HIS A 22 -6.72 -0.40 1.85
CA HIS A 22 -5.41 -0.12 2.43
C HIS A 22 -4.31 -0.96 1.76
N PRO A 23 -3.05 -0.48 1.76
CA PRO A 23 -1.92 -1.29 1.36
C PRO A 23 -1.81 -2.54 2.23
N SER A 24 -1.50 -3.67 1.62
CA SER A 24 -1.20 -4.89 2.37
C SER A 24 0.11 -4.73 3.15
N ALA A 25 0.30 -5.49 4.22
CA ALA A 25 1.53 -5.48 5.00
C ALA A 25 2.67 -6.27 4.30
N SER A 26 2.81 -6.10 3.00
CA SER A 26 3.90 -6.65 2.18
C SER A 26 4.90 -5.56 1.80
N ASN A 27 6.15 -5.96 1.57
CA ASN A 27 7.16 -5.03 1.11
C ASN A 27 6.85 -4.56 -0.31
N GLU A 28 6.76 -3.25 -0.49
CA GLU A 28 6.64 -2.64 -1.80
C GLU A 28 7.95 -2.82 -2.58
N THR A 29 7.85 -3.12 -3.86
CA THR A 29 8.99 -3.32 -4.75
C THR A 29 9.29 -2.09 -5.60
N VAL A 30 10.57 -1.80 -5.79
CA VAL A 30 11.05 -0.84 -6.79
C VAL A 30 11.37 -1.61 -8.07
N GLU A 31 10.82 -1.15 -9.19
CA GLU A 31 10.88 -1.88 -10.46
C GLU A 31 11.24 -0.96 -11.64
N VAL A 32 11.85 -1.57 -12.64
CA VAL A 32 12.01 -1.00 -13.99
C VAL A 32 11.48 -2.03 -14.98
N GLY A 33 10.36 -1.76 -15.64
CA GLY A 33 9.63 -2.79 -16.38
C GLY A 33 9.22 -3.92 -15.42
N ASP A 34 9.57 -5.16 -15.76
CA ASP A 34 9.28 -6.34 -14.93
C ASP A 34 10.46 -6.73 -14.01
N ARG A 35 11.51 -5.93 -13.98
CA ARG A 35 12.70 -6.19 -13.17
C ARG A 35 12.61 -5.49 -11.83
N VAL A 36 12.61 -6.26 -10.74
CA VAL A 36 12.74 -5.75 -9.37
C VAL A 36 14.19 -5.31 -9.14
N THR A 37 14.38 -4.07 -8.73
CA THR A 37 15.69 -3.49 -8.41
C THR A 37 15.93 -3.35 -6.91
N GLY A 38 14.90 -3.43 -6.09
CA GLY A 38 14.97 -3.39 -4.65
C GLY A 38 13.60 -3.29 -4.01
N PHE A 39 13.62 -2.94 -2.73
CA PHE A 39 12.43 -2.76 -1.92
C PHE A 39 12.40 -1.36 -1.34
N VAL A 40 11.20 -0.87 -1.08
CA VAL A 40 10.99 0.36 -0.32
C VAL A 40 11.27 0.08 1.15
N ASP A 41 11.98 0.99 1.83
CA ASP A 41 12.15 0.93 3.28
C ASP A 41 10.95 1.62 3.95
N ALA A 42 10.01 0.82 4.38
CA ALA A 42 8.70 1.23 4.92
C ALA A 42 8.40 0.60 6.29
N GLY A 43 9.40 0.28 7.09
CA GLY A 43 9.24 -0.50 8.31
C GLY A 43 8.14 -0.01 9.26
N ALA A 44 8.02 1.30 9.51
CA ALA A 44 6.96 1.86 10.33
C ALA A 44 5.59 1.87 9.61
N ALA A 45 5.57 2.09 8.30
CA ALA A 45 4.35 2.02 7.49
C ALA A 45 3.80 0.59 7.46
N LEU A 46 4.64 -0.43 7.28
CA LEU A 46 4.23 -1.84 7.31
C LEU A 46 3.56 -2.22 8.64
N ARG A 47 4.10 -1.74 9.77
CA ARG A 47 3.45 -1.96 11.09
C ARG A 47 2.07 -1.32 11.17
N ARG A 48 1.88 -0.13 10.59
CA ARG A 48 0.57 0.52 10.52
C ARG A 48 -0.41 -0.26 9.64
N HIS A 49 0.04 -0.75 8.49
CA HIS A 49 -0.77 -1.58 7.59
C HIS A 49 -1.19 -2.88 8.26
N ALA A 50 -0.27 -3.56 8.94
CA ALA A 50 -0.57 -4.76 9.73
C ALA A 50 -1.58 -4.46 10.85
N ALA A 51 -1.42 -3.36 11.57
CA ALA A 51 -2.37 -2.95 12.62
C ALA A 51 -3.76 -2.62 12.05
N ALA A 52 -3.84 -2.07 10.83
CA ALA A 52 -5.10 -1.84 10.13
C ALA A 52 -5.81 -3.16 9.80
N SER A 53 -5.08 -4.11 9.22
CA SER A 53 -5.61 -5.44 8.91
C SER A 53 -6.13 -6.15 10.17
N HIS A 54 -5.35 -6.17 11.25
CA HIS A 54 -5.76 -6.79 12.52
C HIS A 54 -7.00 -6.11 13.13
N ALA A 55 -7.12 -4.78 13.04
CA ALA A 55 -8.31 -4.08 13.52
C ALA A 55 -9.56 -4.45 12.72
N LEU A 56 -9.42 -4.65 11.42
CA LEU A 56 -10.51 -5.09 10.55
C LEU A 56 -10.91 -6.53 10.88
N GLU A 57 -9.95 -7.43 11.03
CA GLU A 57 -10.16 -8.82 11.44
C GLU A 57 -10.88 -8.90 12.80
N ALA A 58 -10.46 -8.09 13.77
CA ALA A 58 -11.10 -8.02 15.08
C ALA A 58 -12.55 -7.53 14.97
N ALA A 59 -12.83 -6.52 14.14
CA ALA A 59 -14.19 -6.02 13.92
C ALA A 59 -15.10 -7.07 13.27
N VAL A 60 -14.57 -7.89 12.38
CA VAL A 60 -15.29 -9.02 11.79
C VAL A 60 -15.52 -10.13 12.84
N PHE A 61 -14.48 -10.48 13.60
CA PHE A 61 -14.57 -11.47 14.68
C PHE A 61 -15.62 -11.07 15.73
N ASP A 62 -15.66 -9.79 16.12
CA ASP A 62 -16.62 -9.23 17.06
C ASP A 62 -18.03 -9.03 16.45
N ARG A 63 -18.23 -9.49 15.21
CA ARG A 63 -19.51 -9.37 14.46
C ARG A 63 -20.00 -7.93 14.31
N LEU A 64 -19.09 -6.96 14.33
CA LEU A 64 -19.42 -5.59 13.96
C LEU A 64 -19.72 -5.47 12.46
N PHE A 65 -19.05 -6.28 11.65
CA PHE A 65 -19.23 -6.38 10.21
C PHE A 65 -19.13 -7.83 9.74
N ALA A 66 -19.77 -8.10 8.61
CA ALA A 66 -19.58 -9.32 7.84
C ALA A 66 -18.86 -8.98 6.53
N VAL A 67 -17.88 -9.81 6.15
CA VAL A 67 -17.16 -9.65 4.87
C VAL A 67 -18.09 -10.09 3.73
N VAL A 68 -18.32 -9.21 2.77
CA VAL A 68 -19.06 -9.50 1.53
C VAL A 68 -18.11 -9.93 0.43
N ALA A 69 -16.98 -9.25 0.29
CA ALA A 69 -15.96 -9.56 -0.70
C ALA A 69 -14.61 -9.02 -0.28
N THR A 70 -13.55 -9.70 -0.70
CA THR A 70 -12.16 -9.22 -0.61
C THR A 70 -11.51 -9.38 -1.98
N ARG A 71 -10.75 -8.37 -2.39
CA ARG A 71 -9.95 -8.35 -3.62
C ARG A 71 -8.61 -7.71 -3.33
N THR A 72 -7.63 -8.06 -4.14
CA THR A 72 -6.31 -7.41 -4.15
C THR A 72 -6.01 -6.92 -5.56
N PHE A 73 -5.27 -5.83 -5.66
CA PHE A 73 -4.75 -5.31 -6.92
C PHE A 73 -3.40 -4.65 -6.68
N ASP A 74 -2.64 -4.51 -7.76
CA ASP A 74 -1.38 -3.79 -7.74
C ASP A 74 -1.63 -2.32 -8.06
N PHE A 75 -1.09 -1.44 -7.24
CA PHE A 75 -1.04 -0.02 -7.48
C PHE A 75 0.40 0.39 -7.82
N PHE A 76 0.56 1.28 -8.80
CA PHE A 76 1.87 1.70 -9.28
C PHE A 76 2.06 3.20 -9.14
N THR A 77 3.18 3.58 -8.53
CA THR A 77 3.65 4.96 -8.48
C THR A 77 4.88 5.09 -9.36
N TYR A 78 4.84 5.95 -10.36
CA TYR A 78 5.92 6.16 -11.34
C TYR A 78 6.67 7.45 -11.06
N GLY A 79 7.97 7.46 -11.35
CA GLY A 79 8.77 8.69 -11.50
C GLY A 79 9.30 8.81 -12.92
N ASP A 80 9.64 10.01 -13.37
CA ASP A 80 10.35 10.21 -14.65
C ASP A 80 11.83 9.88 -14.50
N SER A 81 12.35 9.89 -13.28
CA SER A 81 13.67 9.39 -12.89
C SER A 81 13.60 8.71 -11.52
N ILE A 82 14.66 7.98 -11.16
CA ILE A 82 14.72 7.38 -9.82
C ILE A 82 14.88 8.45 -8.73
N ASP A 83 15.53 9.56 -9.02
CA ASP A 83 15.68 10.66 -8.07
C ASP A 83 14.33 11.35 -7.80
N GLU A 84 13.54 11.60 -8.83
CA GLU A 84 12.18 12.13 -8.68
C GLU A 84 11.29 11.16 -7.89
N LEU A 85 11.32 9.87 -8.21
CA LEU A 85 10.54 8.87 -7.48
C LEU A 85 10.93 8.81 -6.00
N ARG A 86 12.24 8.83 -5.70
CA ARG A 86 12.76 8.90 -4.32
C ARG A 86 12.24 10.13 -3.59
N ASP A 87 12.35 11.29 -4.22
CA ASP A 87 11.98 12.57 -3.61
C ASP A 87 10.45 12.62 -3.38
N TYR A 88 9.66 12.13 -4.35
CA TYR A 88 8.21 11.99 -4.19
C TYR A 88 7.83 11.11 -3.00
N ILE A 89 8.47 9.94 -2.85
CA ILE A 89 8.25 9.03 -1.72
C ILE A 89 8.60 9.72 -0.40
N LEU A 90 9.76 10.35 -0.34
CA LEU A 90 10.24 11.03 0.87
C LEU A 90 9.29 12.16 1.31
N GLU A 91 8.69 12.88 0.36
CA GLU A 91 7.80 14.01 0.64
C GLU A 91 6.37 13.58 0.96
N ASN A 92 5.89 12.51 0.33
CA ASN A 92 4.46 12.16 0.35
C ASN A 92 4.14 10.90 1.15
N TRP A 93 5.11 10.00 1.35
CA TRP A 93 4.91 8.74 2.07
C TRP A 93 5.50 8.81 3.47
N ARG A 94 4.63 8.69 4.44
CA ARG A 94 5.03 8.81 5.84
C ARG A 94 5.93 7.65 6.28
N ASP A 95 7.08 7.98 6.87
CA ASP A 95 8.05 7.02 7.43
C ASP A 95 8.55 5.99 6.39
N THR A 96 8.75 6.45 5.15
CA THR A 96 9.11 5.61 4.02
C THR A 96 10.26 6.26 3.25
N THR A 97 11.25 5.47 2.87
CA THR A 97 12.42 5.93 2.09
C THR A 97 12.87 4.89 1.07
N LEU A 98 13.72 5.31 0.13
CA LEU A 98 14.49 4.41 -0.71
C LEU A 98 15.93 4.39 -0.25
N ALA A 99 16.47 3.19 0.00
CA ALA A 99 17.87 3.01 0.33
C ALA A 99 18.78 3.41 -0.85
N ALA A 100 19.95 3.96 -0.55
CA ALA A 100 20.89 4.46 -1.58
C ALA A 100 21.29 3.37 -2.58
N ASP A 101 21.49 2.13 -2.12
CA ASP A 101 21.84 1.00 -2.98
C ASP A 101 20.71 0.60 -3.92
N THR A 102 19.44 0.72 -3.50
CA THR A 102 18.27 0.52 -4.36
C THR A 102 18.21 1.61 -5.43
N VAL A 103 18.45 2.87 -5.08
CA VAL A 103 18.52 3.98 -6.02
C VAL A 103 19.61 3.75 -7.08
N GLU A 104 20.81 3.34 -6.67
CA GLU A 104 21.92 3.08 -7.59
C GLU A 104 21.66 1.88 -8.50
N ARG A 105 21.12 0.78 -7.99
CA ARG A 105 20.73 -0.37 -8.83
C ARG A 105 19.67 0.00 -9.85
N THR A 106 18.66 0.77 -9.43
CA THR A 106 17.61 1.23 -10.33
C THR A 106 18.16 2.14 -11.42
N ARG A 107 19.06 3.07 -11.07
CA ARG A 107 19.74 3.96 -12.03
C ARG A 107 20.51 3.16 -13.08
N ALA A 108 21.26 2.14 -12.64
CA ALA A 108 22.01 1.28 -13.56
C ALA A 108 21.11 0.51 -14.53
N VAL A 109 19.97 0.00 -14.06
CA VAL A 109 18.99 -0.69 -14.92
C VAL A 109 18.36 0.27 -15.91
N LEU A 110 17.99 1.48 -15.48
CA LEU A 110 17.44 2.52 -16.36
C LEU A 110 18.43 2.94 -17.45
N ALA A 111 19.71 3.04 -17.13
CA ALA A 111 20.76 3.36 -18.12
C ALA A 111 20.86 2.31 -19.23
N ALA A 112 20.58 1.05 -18.93
CA ALA A 112 20.58 -0.06 -19.87
C ALA A 112 19.22 -0.29 -20.58
N ALA A 113 18.16 0.41 -20.16
CA ALA A 113 16.80 0.25 -20.66
C ALA A 113 16.17 1.61 -20.99
N PRO A 114 16.66 2.31 -22.02
CA PRO A 114 16.14 3.63 -22.40
C PRO A 114 14.65 3.55 -22.76
N GLY A 115 13.89 4.53 -22.31
CA GLY A 115 12.45 4.61 -22.50
C GLY A 115 11.61 3.93 -21.41
N LEU A 116 12.22 3.20 -20.45
CA LEU A 116 11.52 2.71 -19.28
C LEU A 116 11.57 3.74 -18.14
N ARG A 117 10.57 3.68 -17.26
CA ARG A 117 10.45 4.53 -16.08
C ARG A 117 10.55 3.68 -14.82
N PRO A 118 11.14 4.20 -13.74
CA PRO A 118 11.10 3.54 -12.45
C PRO A 118 9.68 3.61 -11.86
N ARG A 119 9.29 2.58 -11.16
CA ARG A 119 8.02 2.52 -10.45
C ARG A 119 8.14 1.81 -9.10
N VAL A 120 7.25 2.13 -8.20
CA VAL A 120 6.98 1.31 -7.02
C VAL A 120 5.67 0.56 -7.26
N ARG A 121 5.68 -0.73 -6.93
CA ARG A 121 4.48 -1.56 -6.88
C ARG A 121 4.06 -1.74 -5.44
N GLU A 122 2.83 -1.39 -5.15
CA GLU A 122 2.15 -1.65 -3.88
C GLU A 122 1.05 -2.69 -4.09
N HIS A 123 0.93 -3.63 -3.16
CA HIS A 123 -0.23 -4.52 -3.12
C HIS A 123 -1.31 -3.89 -2.25
N VAL A 124 -2.46 -3.61 -2.82
CA VAL A 124 -3.60 -2.98 -2.14
C VAL A 124 -4.70 -4.00 -1.95
N GLN A 125 -5.23 -4.08 -0.72
CA GLN A 125 -6.40 -4.88 -0.40
C GLN A 125 -7.64 -4.00 -0.35
N VAL A 126 -8.72 -4.49 -0.95
CA VAL A 126 -10.07 -3.92 -0.84
C VAL A 126 -10.95 -4.95 -0.15
N THR A 127 -11.61 -4.54 0.93
CA THR A 127 -12.57 -5.37 1.64
C THR A 127 -13.92 -4.66 1.69
N VAL A 128 -14.95 -5.31 1.18
CA VAL A 128 -16.33 -4.83 1.26
C VAL A 128 -17.01 -5.49 2.45
N LEU A 129 -17.58 -4.68 3.31
CA LEU A 129 -18.15 -5.06 4.59
C LEU A 129 -19.61 -4.60 4.66
N ARG A 130 -20.44 -5.43 5.32
CA ARG A 130 -21.83 -5.10 5.68
C ARG A 130 -22.00 -5.27 7.19
N HIS A 131 -22.81 -4.41 7.80
CA HIS A 131 -23.15 -4.57 9.22
C HIS A 131 -24.43 -5.37 9.44
#